data_4bdbe33dfc7112ba92dea233bebe368d
#
_entry.id   4bdbe33dfc7112ba92dea233bebe368d
#
_cell.length_a   1.000
_cell.length_b   1.000
_cell.length_c   1.000
_cell.angle_alpha   90.00
_cell.angle_beta   90.00
_cell.angle_gamma   90.00
#
_symmetry.space_group_name_H-M   'P 1'
#
loop_
_entity.id
_entity.type
_entity.pdbx_description
1 polymer ?
#
loop_
_entity_poly.entity_id
_entity_poly.type
_entity_poly.pdbx_seq_one_letter_code
_entity_poly.pdbx_strand_id
1 'polypeptide(L)'
;IPGLPRWGAKSAGAILARYGRLEAIPDDPATWDVPVRGAAALAAVVAGAREAALLYRTLATLRPDVPLDYGDVEWRGADRATLEAFCARVGERQLPGRIRRWR
;
A
#
# COMPACT_ATOMS: atom_id res chain seq x y z
N ILE A 1 2.11 -3.81 -6.22
CA ILE A 1 0.71 -4.23 -6.46
C ILE A 1 0.23 -3.43 -7.65
N PRO A 2 -0.32 -4.06 -8.70
CA PRO A 2 -0.86 -3.33 -9.85
C PRO A 2 -2.11 -2.53 -9.48
N GLY A 3 -2.44 -1.55 -10.31
CA GLY A 3 -3.65 -0.74 -10.18
C GLY A 3 -4.49 -0.80 -11.45
N LEU A 4 -5.66 -0.17 -11.40
CA LEU A 4 -6.52 -0.06 -12.59
C LEU A 4 -6.00 1.05 -13.52
N PRO A 5 -5.96 0.81 -14.86
CA PRO A 5 -5.60 1.83 -15.82
C PRO A 5 -6.47 3.08 -15.65
N ARG A 6 -5.87 4.27 -15.81
CA ARG A 6 -6.55 5.58 -15.71
C ARG A 6 -7.07 5.97 -14.31
N TRP A 7 -7.04 5.08 -13.34
CA TRP A 7 -7.42 5.35 -11.95
C TRP A 7 -6.22 5.88 -11.17
N GLY A 8 -6.07 7.19 -11.12
CA GLY A 8 -5.08 7.87 -10.31
C GLY A 8 -5.63 8.28 -8.93
N ALA A 9 -4.75 8.71 -8.04
CA ALA A 9 -5.12 9.10 -6.67
C ALA A 9 -6.25 10.13 -6.61
N LYS A 10 -6.27 11.11 -7.52
CA LYS A 10 -7.31 12.15 -7.56
C LYS A 10 -8.69 11.58 -7.88
N SER A 11 -8.80 10.75 -8.92
CA SER A 11 -10.08 10.15 -9.32
C SER A 11 -10.55 9.12 -8.30
N ALA A 12 -9.65 8.25 -7.85
CA ALA A 12 -9.95 7.26 -6.82
C ALA A 12 -10.40 7.93 -5.51
N GLY A 13 -9.67 8.96 -5.06
CA GLY A 13 -10.02 9.70 -3.86
C GLY A 13 -11.40 10.34 -3.92
N ALA A 14 -11.73 11.02 -5.03
CA ALA A 14 -13.04 11.66 -5.19
C ALA A 14 -14.18 10.62 -5.22
N ILE A 15 -14.02 9.54 -5.96
CA ILE A 15 -15.06 8.52 -6.10
C ILE A 15 -15.23 7.73 -4.80
N LEU A 16 -14.14 7.32 -4.15
CA LEU A 16 -14.21 6.59 -2.88
C LEU A 16 -14.67 7.47 -1.72
N ALA A 17 -14.39 8.77 -1.72
CA ALA A 17 -14.96 9.68 -0.74
C ALA A 17 -16.49 9.74 -0.83
N ARG A 18 -17.06 9.60 -2.03
CA ARG A 18 -18.51 9.60 -2.24
C ARG A 18 -19.17 8.26 -1.96
N TYR A 19 -18.58 7.16 -2.48
CA TYR A 19 -19.20 5.83 -2.42
C TYR A 19 -18.67 4.96 -1.29
N GLY A 20 -17.60 5.36 -0.63
CA GLY A 20 -17.01 4.68 0.54
C GLY A 20 -16.19 3.44 0.20
N ARG A 21 -16.66 2.60 -0.70
CA ARG A 21 -15.98 1.35 -1.06
C ARG A 21 -16.18 0.99 -2.53
N LEU A 22 -15.27 0.17 -3.04
CA LEU A 22 -15.21 -0.22 -4.45
C LEU A 22 -16.51 -0.88 -4.94
N GLU A 23 -17.13 -1.71 -4.10
CA GLU A 23 -18.36 -2.43 -4.40
C GLU A 23 -19.59 -1.53 -4.56
N ALA A 24 -19.56 -0.37 -3.93
CA ALA A 24 -20.66 0.59 -3.97
C ALA A 24 -20.58 1.57 -5.15
N ILE A 25 -19.52 1.53 -5.95
CA ILE A 25 -19.38 2.37 -7.14
C ILE A 25 -20.34 1.86 -8.21
N PRO A 26 -21.32 2.70 -8.68
CA PRO A 26 -22.24 2.29 -9.73
C PRO A 26 -21.53 1.98 -11.05
N ASP A 27 -22.03 1.01 -11.79
CA ASP A 27 -21.48 0.67 -13.11
C ASP A 27 -21.84 1.72 -14.18
N ASP A 28 -23.03 2.36 -14.04
CA ASP A 28 -23.45 3.44 -14.93
C ASP A 28 -22.86 4.78 -14.51
N PRO A 29 -21.93 5.35 -15.30
CA PRO A 29 -21.32 6.64 -14.99
C PRO A 29 -22.30 7.81 -14.98
N ALA A 30 -23.49 7.68 -15.62
CA ALA A 30 -24.52 8.72 -15.62
C ALA A 30 -25.14 8.91 -14.22
N THR A 31 -25.05 7.89 -13.37
CA THR A 31 -25.53 7.93 -11.98
C THR A 31 -24.49 8.47 -10.99
N TRP A 32 -23.28 8.78 -11.46
CA TRP A 32 -22.24 9.31 -10.59
C TRP A 32 -22.51 10.76 -10.25
N ASP A 33 -22.73 11.06 -9.00
CA ASP A 33 -22.95 12.41 -8.47
C ASP A 33 -21.64 13.05 -7.96
N VAL A 34 -20.51 12.63 -8.50
CA VAL A 34 -19.19 13.16 -8.21
C VAL A 34 -18.52 13.69 -9.49
N PRO A 35 -18.03 14.94 -9.48
CA PRO A 35 -17.43 15.55 -10.67
C PRO A 35 -16.03 14.98 -10.91
N VAL A 36 -15.91 13.97 -11.78
CA VAL A 36 -14.63 13.40 -12.20
C VAL A 36 -14.49 13.47 -13.72
N ARG A 37 -13.29 13.85 -14.15
CA ARG A 37 -12.99 13.89 -15.58
C ARG A 37 -12.91 12.48 -16.15
N GLY A 38 -13.65 12.21 -17.22
CA GLY A 38 -13.63 10.92 -17.91
C GLY A 38 -14.39 9.82 -17.18
N ALA A 39 -15.48 10.16 -16.49
CA ALA A 39 -16.31 9.22 -15.72
C ALA A 39 -16.68 7.96 -16.52
N ALA A 40 -17.12 8.10 -17.77
CA ALA A 40 -17.47 6.95 -18.63
C ALA A 40 -16.29 5.97 -18.81
N ALA A 41 -15.09 6.49 -19.06
CA ALA A 41 -13.90 5.64 -19.24
C ALA A 41 -13.46 4.99 -17.92
N LEU A 42 -13.61 5.70 -16.78
CA LEU A 42 -13.30 5.15 -15.46
C LEU A 42 -14.30 4.06 -15.07
N ALA A 43 -15.59 4.27 -15.33
CA ALA A 43 -16.64 3.28 -15.08
C ALA A 43 -16.43 2.00 -15.90
N ALA A 44 -16.13 2.14 -17.21
CA ALA A 44 -15.85 1.00 -18.06
C ALA A 44 -14.65 0.17 -17.56
N VAL A 45 -13.60 0.82 -17.09
CA VAL A 45 -12.42 0.13 -16.52
C VAL A 45 -12.79 -0.62 -15.25
N VAL A 46 -13.55 -0.01 -14.33
CA VAL A 46 -13.97 -0.69 -13.09
C VAL A 46 -14.92 -1.84 -13.39
N ALA A 47 -15.92 -1.65 -14.24
CA ALA A 47 -16.86 -2.70 -14.62
C ALA A 47 -16.14 -3.92 -15.21
N GLY A 48 -15.16 -3.69 -16.12
CA GLY A 48 -14.39 -4.75 -16.75
C GLY A 48 -13.33 -5.42 -15.87
N ALA A 49 -12.94 -4.80 -14.77
CA ALA A 49 -11.84 -5.28 -13.91
C ALA A 49 -12.18 -5.28 -12.42
N ARG A 50 -13.46 -5.35 -12.05
CA ARG A 50 -13.91 -5.28 -10.65
C ARG A 50 -13.32 -6.40 -9.79
N GLU A 51 -13.28 -7.62 -10.29
CA GLU A 51 -12.67 -8.74 -9.56
C GLU A 51 -11.17 -8.53 -9.33
N ALA A 52 -10.46 -8.07 -10.36
CA ALA A 52 -9.04 -7.75 -10.22
C ALA A 52 -8.81 -6.62 -9.21
N ALA A 53 -9.65 -5.59 -9.20
CA ALA A 53 -9.56 -4.51 -8.22
C ALA A 53 -9.80 -5.00 -6.78
N LEU A 54 -10.74 -5.91 -6.58
CA LEU A 54 -10.98 -6.54 -5.27
C LEU A 54 -9.79 -7.40 -4.83
N LEU A 55 -9.19 -8.14 -5.75
CA LEU A 55 -7.97 -8.90 -5.48
C LEU A 55 -6.81 -7.97 -5.10
N TYR A 56 -6.62 -6.86 -5.82
CA TYR A 56 -5.57 -5.88 -5.49
C TYR A 56 -5.77 -5.25 -4.12
N ARG A 57 -7.01 -4.97 -3.72
CA ARG A 57 -7.33 -4.54 -2.36
C ARG A 57 -6.95 -5.59 -1.33
N THR A 58 -7.27 -6.85 -1.55
CA THR A 58 -6.90 -7.95 -0.66
C THR A 58 -5.38 -8.06 -0.51
N LEU A 59 -4.64 -7.96 -1.60
CA LEU A 59 -3.17 -7.98 -1.58
C LEU A 59 -2.56 -6.74 -0.91
N ALA A 60 -3.23 -5.59 -0.97
CA ALA A 60 -2.78 -4.35 -0.34
C ALA A 60 -3.16 -4.24 1.14
N THR A 61 -4.09 -5.06 1.62
CA THR A 61 -4.58 -5.00 3.00
C THR A 61 -3.74 -5.91 3.90
N LEU A 62 -3.17 -5.33 4.95
CA LEU A 62 -2.42 -6.09 5.93
C LEU A 62 -3.37 -6.99 6.73
N ARG A 63 -2.93 -8.19 7.02
CA ARG A 63 -3.64 -9.13 7.88
C ARG A 63 -3.25 -8.89 9.34
N PRO A 64 -4.17 -8.43 10.21
CA PRO A 64 -3.89 -8.26 11.63
C PRO A 64 -4.08 -9.53 12.46
N ASP A 65 -4.65 -10.59 11.85
CA ASP A 65 -5.04 -11.85 12.48
C ASP A 65 -4.00 -12.97 12.33
N VAL A 66 -2.80 -12.66 11.84
CA VAL A 66 -1.73 -13.65 11.72
C VAL A 66 -1.23 -14.01 13.11
N PRO A 67 -1.29 -15.30 13.52
CA PRO A 67 -0.76 -15.71 14.82
C PRO A 67 0.78 -15.63 14.77
N LEU A 68 1.33 -14.60 15.38
CA LEU A 68 2.77 -14.39 15.50
C LEU A 68 3.15 -14.47 16.98
N ASP A 69 4.15 -15.26 17.28
CA ASP A 69 4.85 -15.18 18.55
C ASP A 69 5.93 -14.09 18.39
N TYR A 70 5.66 -12.93 18.96
CA TYR A 70 6.59 -11.80 18.86
C TYR A 70 7.80 -11.94 19.78
N GLY A 71 7.75 -12.80 20.80
CA GLY A 71 8.79 -12.87 21.80
C GLY A 71 9.12 -11.49 22.38
N ASP A 72 10.40 -11.25 22.60
CA ASP A 72 10.90 -9.93 23.01
C ASP A 72 11.26 -9.09 21.77
N VAL A 73 10.38 -8.16 21.41
CA VAL A 73 10.56 -7.24 20.28
C VAL A 73 11.09 -5.86 20.68
N GLU A 74 11.51 -5.69 21.95
CA GLU A 74 12.09 -4.44 22.40
C GLU A 74 13.39 -4.12 21.67
N TRP A 75 13.46 -2.95 21.07
CA TRP A 75 14.69 -2.47 20.44
C TRP A 75 15.73 -2.08 21.49
N ARG A 76 16.73 -2.92 21.71
CA ARG A 76 17.81 -2.72 22.68
C ARG A 76 19.06 -2.04 22.11
N GLY A 77 19.06 -1.72 20.85
CA GLY A 77 20.20 -1.17 20.14
C GLY A 77 20.81 -2.14 19.13
N ALA A 78 21.64 -1.63 18.24
CA ALA A 78 22.37 -2.45 17.28
C ALA A 78 23.56 -3.12 17.97
N ASP A 79 23.81 -4.40 17.64
CA ASP A 79 25.05 -5.05 18.00
C ASP A 79 26.18 -4.52 17.12
N ARG A 80 27.18 -3.88 17.75
CA ARG A 80 28.23 -3.17 17.03
C ARG A 80 29.05 -4.11 16.13
N ALA A 81 29.54 -5.19 16.68
CA ALA A 81 30.42 -6.09 15.96
C ALA A 81 29.72 -6.74 14.76
N THR A 82 28.48 -7.18 14.98
CA THR A 82 27.64 -7.80 13.93
C THR A 82 27.32 -6.81 12.82
N LEU A 83 26.94 -5.58 13.17
CA LEU A 83 26.60 -4.57 12.18
C LEU A 83 27.82 -4.12 11.36
N GLU A 84 28.95 -3.87 12.01
CA GLU A 84 30.18 -3.47 11.33
C GLU A 84 30.69 -4.57 10.38
N ALA A 85 30.64 -5.84 10.80
CA ALA A 85 30.97 -6.96 9.93
C ALA A 85 30.02 -7.09 8.73
N PHE A 86 28.72 -6.91 8.95
CA PHE A 86 27.73 -6.88 7.87
C PHE A 86 28.02 -5.75 6.89
N CYS A 87 28.21 -4.52 7.40
CA CYS A 87 28.49 -3.35 6.59
C CYS A 87 29.76 -3.52 5.75
N ALA A 88 30.83 -4.09 6.33
CA ALA A 88 32.06 -4.39 5.61
C ALA A 88 31.82 -5.37 4.45
N ARG A 89 31.00 -6.41 4.68
CA ARG A 89 30.69 -7.43 3.66
C ARG A 89 29.89 -6.86 2.49
N VAL A 90 28.96 -5.91 2.73
CA VAL A 90 28.12 -5.31 1.68
C VAL A 90 28.68 -3.99 1.14
N GLY A 91 29.82 -3.52 1.63
CA GLY A 91 30.44 -2.27 1.20
C GLY A 91 29.77 -0.99 1.74
N GLU A 92 28.93 -1.11 2.77
CA GLU A 92 28.23 0.04 3.39
C GLU A 92 29.16 0.69 4.44
N ARG A 93 29.47 1.98 4.26
CA ARG A 93 30.41 2.70 5.14
C ARG A 93 29.76 3.76 6.03
N GLN A 94 28.53 4.17 5.73
CA GLN A 94 27.88 5.30 6.41
C GLN A 94 26.94 4.85 7.53
N LEU A 95 26.34 3.67 7.40
CA LEU A 95 25.32 3.19 8.33
C LEU A 95 25.81 3.12 9.78
N PRO A 96 27.02 2.61 10.10
CA PRO A 96 27.50 2.58 11.49
C PRO A 96 27.50 3.94 12.16
N GLY A 97 27.88 5.00 11.44
CA GLY A 97 27.91 6.37 11.96
C GLY A 97 26.52 6.99 12.21
N ARG A 98 25.46 6.37 11.70
CA ARG A 98 24.06 6.82 11.86
C ARG A 98 23.34 6.15 13.03
N ILE A 99 23.93 5.11 13.60
CA ILE A 99 23.31 4.38 14.72
C ILE A 99 23.49 5.17 16.01
N ARG A 100 22.37 5.47 16.67
CA ARG A 100 22.33 6.24 17.92
C ARG A 100 22.30 5.38 19.18
N ARG A 101 21.88 4.13 19.08
CA ARG A 101 21.79 3.21 20.20
C ARG A 101 22.49 1.89 19.87
N TRP A 102 23.50 1.57 20.66
CA TRP A 102 24.28 0.35 20.57
C TRP A 102 24.05 -0.55 21.79
N ARG A 103 24.23 -1.84 21.63
CA ARG A 103 24.27 -2.83 22.72
C ARG A 103 25.55 -3.63 22.68
#